data_0d644f6dd8f882b1889b4c16996d2d65
#
_entry.id   0d644f6dd8f882b1889b4c16996d2d65
#
_cell.length_a   1.000
_cell.length_b   1.000
_cell.length_c   1.000
_cell.angle_alpha   90.00
_cell.angle_beta   90.00
_cell.angle_gamma   90.00
#
_symmetry.space_group_name_H-M   'P 1'
#
loop_
_entity.id
_entity.type
_entity.pdbx_description
1 polymer ?
#
loop_
_entity_poly.entity_id
_entity_poly.type
_entity_poly.pdbx_seq_one_letter_code
_entity_poly.pdbx_strand_id
1 'polypeptide(L)'
;MRKLKIAASAASFLLLAAATTWAAASEPSGATSGLGCQPSVSTAVPQPSQAQLDAAGLGDLPLAPDSARRDLVAAPFTRSTSVTNPLFPISELHSAILNGHVDGKVFHTETTLLPFQKLIEWTPGQCVRVLTSQYMAFLGGRLQEKAIDLYAQDDNGSVWYLGETVSDYAPNGLVLSTEGTWQAGIDGPFAMIMPSDPQVGDVNRAENIPGNSFEEVQVTKVNRTFNGPSGPLSGGIIAREIHQDAPPSNKLFAPGYGEFLSRDGHDIEAMALAAPTDALGGGVPTELAMISNGADRIWASPLSTPDQWTAAQHTAQRMLDSWLAFRTGDVPPRLVKPTEDALHNLVLQAASRDRAKTYAASIDASYASNDLQLRYRPVTKIDTVRFELWVRRALLDATEGSLGGVRSDTVTLEWIRDRIANSMDPVTLVSLDTSVAELGVAVGDGDLKAAAVTARALEKEIRGLL
;
A
#
# COMPACT_ATOMS: atom_id res chain seq x y z
N MET A 1 -4.78 -6.97 -7.84
CA MET A 1 -3.52 -6.33 -7.44
C MET A 1 -2.69 -6.07 -8.66
N ARG A 2 -2.58 -4.81 -8.98
CA ARG A 2 -1.81 -4.40 -10.14
C ARG A 2 -0.35 -4.75 -9.94
N LYS A 3 0.26 -5.29 -10.93
CA LYS A 3 1.66 -5.60 -11.00
C LYS A 3 2.47 -4.48 -11.52
N LEU A 4 3.69 -4.53 -11.13
CA LEU A 4 4.83 -3.96 -11.81
C LEU A 4 4.63 -3.84 -13.34
N LYS A 5 3.77 -2.94 -13.77
CA LYS A 5 3.73 -2.49 -15.16
C LYS A 5 4.76 -1.38 -15.30
N ILE A 6 6.02 -1.75 -15.53
CA ILE A 6 7.01 -0.81 -16.00
C ILE A 6 7.00 -0.85 -17.51
N ALA A 7 6.08 -0.13 -18.09
CA ALA A 7 6.20 0.27 -19.48
C ALA A 7 6.73 1.70 -19.49
N ALA A 8 8.04 1.84 -19.70
CA ALA A 8 8.61 3.09 -20.18
C ALA A 8 8.12 3.30 -21.61
N SER A 9 6.95 3.95 -21.77
CA SER A 9 6.52 4.51 -23.04
C SER A 9 6.58 6.03 -22.93
N ALA A 10 7.66 6.60 -23.47
CA ALA A 10 7.74 8.01 -23.76
C ALA A 10 6.80 8.32 -24.92
N ALA A 11 5.58 8.73 -24.62
CA ALA A 11 4.69 9.35 -25.57
C ALA A 11 4.34 10.75 -25.05
N SER A 12 4.87 11.75 -25.78
CA SER A 12 4.54 13.16 -25.58
C SER A 12 3.06 13.39 -25.85
N PHE A 13 2.30 13.78 -24.83
CA PHE A 13 0.97 14.35 -24.97
C PHE A 13 0.89 15.73 -24.35
N LEU A 14 0.36 16.66 -25.16
CA LEU A 14 0.08 18.05 -24.79
C LEU A 14 -0.90 18.10 -23.60
N LEU A 15 -0.52 18.89 -22.60
CA LEU A 15 -1.38 19.25 -21.47
C LEU A 15 -2.52 20.16 -21.94
N LEU A 16 -3.76 19.73 -21.68
CA LEU A 16 -4.87 20.62 -21.42
C LEU A 16 -5.17 20.53 -19.91
N ALA A 17 -4.81 21.59 -19.19
CA ALA A 17 -5.10 21.70 -17.77
C ALA A 17 -6.60 21.95 -17.56
N ALA A 18 -7.33 20.96 -17.09
CA ALA A 18 -8.63 21.17 -16.46
C ALA A 18 -8.42 20.97 -14.94
N ALA A 19 -8.43 22.10 -14.23
CA ALA A 19 -8.48 22.08 -12.77
C ALA A 19 -9.86 21.58 -12.34
N THR A 20 -9.94 20.29 -12.02
CA THR A 20 -11.08 19.75 -11.29
C THR A 20 -10.76 19.78 -9.80
N THR A 21 -11.38 20.72 -9.11
CA THR A 21 -11.44 20.73 -7.63
C THR A 21 -12.19 19.48 -7.17
N TRP A 22 -11.47 18.51 -6.67
CA TRP A 22 -12.07 17.39 -5.93
C TRP A 22 -12.33 17.86 -4.50
N ALA A 23 -13.58 18.21 -4.23
CA ALA A 23 -14.08 18.23 -2.88
C ALA A 23 -14.10 16.79 -2.37
N ALA A 24 -13.33 16.51 -1.34
CA ALA A 24 -13.42 15.26 -0.59
C ALA A 24 -14.86 15.16 -0.03
N ALA A 25 -15.70 14.39 -0.70
CA ALA A 25 -17.00 14.03 -0.17
C ALA A 25 -16.77 12.99 0.92
N SER A 26 -16.67 13.44 2.16
CA SER A 26 -16.91 12.61 3.32
C SER A 26 -18.38 12.21 3.31
N GLU A 27 -18.69 11.02 2.81
CA GLU A 27 -20.04 10.46 3.00
C GLU A 27 -20.25 10.20 4.50
N PRO A 28 -21.35 10.69 5.09
CA PRO A 28 -21.66 10.44 6.49
C PRO A 28 -21.96 8.95 6.69
N SER A 29 -21.31 8.34 7.67
CA SER A 29 -21.67 7.03 8.21
C SER A 29 -23.04 7.15 8.88
N GLY A 30 -24.11 6.83 8.16
CA GLY A 30 -25.45 6.84 8.74
C GLY A 30 -26.56 6.69 7.71
N ALA A 31 -27.30 5.60 7.84
CA ALA A 31 -28.58 5.33 7.22
C ALA A 31 -28.60 5.01 5.71
N THR A 32 -28.29 3.77 5.37
CA THR A 32 -28.77 3.14 4.12
C THR A 32 -30.14 2.49 4.32
N SER A 33 -31.16 3.32 4.50
CA SER A 33 -32.56 2.92 4.35
C SER A 33 -33.13 3.71 3.18
N GLY A 34 -32.94 3.20 1.95
CA GLY A 34 -33.49 3.92 0.80
C GLY A 34 -33.25 3.33 -0.59
N LEU A 35 -32.29 2.46 -0.76
CA LEU A 35 -32.15 1.71 -2.02
C LEU A 35 -32.66 0.30 -1.77
N GLY A 36 -33.65 -0.15 -2.57
CA GLY A 36 -34.21 -1.50 -2.48
C GLY A 36 -33.25 -2.61 -2.92
N CYS A 37 -32.02 -2.54 -2.45
CA CYS A 37 -30.90 -3.39 -2.78
C CYS A 37 -30.98 -4.67 -1.96
N GLN A 38 -31.15 -5.80 -2.63
CA GLN A 38 -31.17 -7.11 -1.98
C GLN A 38 -29.74 -7.67 -1.89
N PRO A 39 -29.41 -8.44 -0.84
CA PRO A 39 -28.16 -9.20 -0.81
C PRO A 39 -28.01 -10.07 -2.04
N SER A 40 -26.80 -10.14 -2.59
CA SER A 40 -26.52 -10.95 -3.76
C SER A 40 -26.77 -12.43 -3.48
N VAL A 41 -27.52 -13.09 -4.36
CA VAL A 41 -27.79 -14.53 -4.32
C VAL A 41 -26.75 -15.28 -5.16
N SER A 42 -26.76 -16.62 -5.09
CA SER A 42 -25.91 -17.43 -5.98
C SER A 42 -26.19 -17.09 -7.45
N THR A 43 -25.15 -16.78 -8.21
CA THR A 43 -25.29 -16.25 -9.55
C THR A 43 -24.15 -16.67 -10.47
N ALA A 44 -24.50 -16.86 -11.75
CA ALA A 44 -23.49 -17.00 -12.81
C ALA A 44 -22.79 -15.64 -13.01
N VAL A 45 -21.46 -15.67 -13.05
CA VAL A 45 -20.64 -14.48 -13.31
C VAL A 45 -20.56 -14.26 -14.82
N PRO A 46 -20.98 -13.09 -15.34
CA PRO A 46 -20.86 -12.78 -16.74
C PRO A 46 -19.42 -12.96 -17.24
N GLN A 47 -19.25 -13.59 -18.39
CA GLN A 47 -17.94 -13.81 -19.00
C GLN A 47 -17.82 -13.03 -20.31
N PRO A 48 -16.65 -12.49 -20.65
CA PRO A 48 -16.43 -11.84 -21.93
C PRO A 48 -16.57 -12.85 -23.06
N SER A 49 -17.21 -12.43 -24.15
CA SER A 49 -17.28 -13.21 -25.37
C SER A 49 -15.93 -13.33 -26.07
N GLN A 50 -15.75 -14.34 -26.92
CA GLN A 50 -14.53 -14.48 -27.72
C GLN A 50 -14.21 -13.21 -28.51
N ALA A 51 -15.24 -12.57 -29.10
CA ALA A 51 -15.06 -11.33 -29.83
C ALA A 51 -14.51 -10.16 -28.97
N GLN A 52 -14.87 -10.09 -27.68
CA GLN A 52 -14.31 -9.09 -26.74
C GLN A 52 -12.85 -9.42 -26.39
N LEU A 53 -12.54 -10.70 -26.20
CA LEU A 53 -11.17 -11.16 -25.97
C LEU A 53 -10.28 -10.86 -27.19
N ASP A 54 -10.75 -11.17 -28.39
CA ASP A 54 -10.03 -10.92 -29.64
C ASP A 54 -9.79 -9.40 -29.85
N ALA A 55 -10.83 -8.59 -29.62
CA ALA A 55 -10.74 -7.13 -29.74
C ALA A 55 -9.74 -6.51 -28.75
N ALA A 56 -9.55 -7.13 -27.59
CA ALA A 56 -8.56 -6.74 -26.58
C ALA A 56 -7.16 -7.33 -26.79
N GLY A 57 -6.94 -8.08 -27.88
CA GLY A 57 -5.66 -8.74 -28.15
C GLY A 57 -5.37 -9.95 -27.28
N LEU A 58 -6.40 -10.51 -26.61
CA LEU A 58 -6.28 -11.66 -25.70
C LEU A 58 -6.56 -12.99 -26.39
N GLY A 59 -7.06 -12.98 -27.64
CA GLY A 59 -7.49 -14.18 -28.36
C GLY A 59 -6.38 -15.22 -28.61
N ASP A 60 -5.14 -14.78 -28.71
CA ASP A 60 -3.96 -15.65 -28.91
C ASP A 60 -3.33 -16.12 -27.59
N LEU A 61 -3.81 -15.65 -26.44
CA LEU A 61 -3.30 -16.10 -25.15
C LEU A 61 -3.79 -17.51 -24.85
N PRO A 62 -2.97 -18.35 -24.17
CA PRO A 62 -3.34 -19.72 -23.82
C PRO A 62 -4.29 -19.73 -22.61
N LEU A 63 -5.49 -19.12 -22.77
CA LEU A 63 -6.49 -19.05 -21.71
C LEU A 63 -7.10 -20.43 -21.44
N ALA A 64 -7.46 -20.65 -20.18
CA ALA A 64 -8.00 -21.93 -19.76
C ALA A 64 -9.45 -22.14 -20.21
N PRO A 65 -9.84 -23.39 -20.51
CA PRO A 65 -11.24 -23.71 -20.79
C PRO A 65 -12.10 -23.59 -19.54
N ASP A 66 -13.42 -23.37 -19.71
CA ASP A 66 -14.38 -23.24 -18.62
C ASP A 66 -14.36 -24.40 -17.63
N SER A 67 -14.02 -25.61 -18.09
CA SER A 67 -13.91 -26.80 -17.22
C SER A 67 -12.83 -26.71 -16.14
N ALA A 68 -11.83 -25.84 -16.29
CA ALA A 68 -10.78 -25.58 -15.29
C ALA A 68 -11.12 -24.35 -14.43
N ARG A 69 -12.13 -23.55 -14.81
CA ARG A 69 -12.49 -22.28 -14.20
C ARG A 69 -13.30 -22.47 -12.92
N ARG A 70 -12.94 -21.75 -11.86
CA ARG A 70 -13.61 -21.73 -10.55
C ARG A 70 -14.48 -20.51 -10.33
N ASP A 71 -14.37 -19.51 -11.18
CA ASP A 71 -14.99 -18.19 -11.08
C ASP A 71 -16.24 -18.01 -11.96
N LEU A 72 -16.83 -19.10 -12.47
CA LEU A 72 -18.01 -19.01 -13.32
C LEU A 72 -19.32 -18.79 -12.54
N VAL A 73 -19.34 -19.17 -11.26
CA VAL A 73 -20.51 -19.02 -10.39
C VAL A 73 -20.05 -18.56 -9.00
N ALA A 74 -20.66 -17.48 -8.49
CA ALA A 74 -20.49 -17.05 -7.12
C ALA A 74 -21.59 -17.63 -6.23
N ALA A 75 -21.26 -18.03 -5.01
CA ALA A 75 -22.22 -18.32 -3.95
C ALA A 75 -22.83 -17.02 -3.39
N PRO A 76 -23.86 -17.07 -2.54
CA PRO A 76 -24.40 -15.89 -1.88
C PRO A 76 -23.33 -15.17 -1.03
N PHE A 77 -23.54 -13.88 -0.81
CA PHE A 77 -22.64 -13.03 0.00
C PHE A 77 -23.32 -12.63 1.34
N THR A 78 -23.63 -13.60 2.21
CA THR A 78 -24.38 -13.29 3.46
C THR A 78 -23.50 -12.62 4.51
N ARG A 79 -22.19 -12.86 4.50
CA ARG A 79 -21.18 -12.26 5.38
C ARG A 79 -20.01 -11.72 4.57
N SER A 80 -20.31 -10.97 3.54
CA SER A 80 -19.36 -10.54 2.49
C SER A 80 -18.08 -9.87 3.00
N THR A 81 -18.15 -9.16 4.12
CA THR A 81 -16.99 -8.46 4.71
C THR A 81 -16.19 -9.31 5.70
N SER A 82 -16.57 -10.57 5.93
CA SER A 82 -15.77 -11.54 6.70
C SER A 82 -14.85 -12.29 5.74
N VAL A 83 -13.81 -11.62 5.23
CA VAL A 83 -12.84 -12.18 4.29
C VAL A 83 -11.75 -12.89 5.08
N THR A 84 -12.00 -14.17 5.38
CA THR A 84 -11.18 -15.02 6.26
C THR A 84 -10.54 -16.20 5.54
N ASN A 85 -10.59 -16.24 4.19
CA ASN A 85 -9.87 -17.23 3.40
C ASN A 85 -8.40 -17.27 3.82
N PRO A 86 -7.84 -18.41 4.23
CA PRO A 86 -6.47 -18.45 4.77
C PRO A 86 -5.40 -17.89 3.82
N LEU A 87 -5.60 -18.05 2.51
CA LEU A 87 -4.68 -17.56 1.47
C LEU A 87 -4.94 -16.11 1.06
N PHE A 88 -6.01 -15.47 1.58
CA PHE A 88 -6.34 -14.08 1.29
C PHE A 88 -7.17 -13.46 2.45
N PRO A 89 -6.63 -13.39 3.68
CA PRO A 89 -7.40 -13.07 4.89
C PRO A 89 -7.53 -11.56 5.15
N ILE A 90 -8.11 -10.81 4.22
CA ILE A 90 -8.11 -9.32 4.23
C ILE A 90 -8.76 -8.75 5.51
N SER A 91 -9.82 -9.37 6.05
CA SER A 91 -10.45 -8.88 7.28
C SER A 91 -9.57 -9.04 8.53
N GLU A 92 -8.58 -9.90 8.48
CA GLU A 92 -7.65 -10.20 9.58
C GLU A 92 -6.26 -9.56 9.35
N LEU A 93 -5.95 -9.17 8.10
CA LEU A 93 -4.68 -8.59 7.72
C LEU A 93 -4.75 -7.07 7.72
N HIS A 94 -4.44 -6.46 8.87
CA HIS A 94 -4.61 -5.01 9.05
C HIS A 94 -3.54 -4.19 8.34
N SER A 95 -2.33 -4.71 8.21
CA SER A 95 -1.23 -4.09 7.45
C SER A 95 -0.24 -5.15 7.00
N ALA A 96 0.23 -5.04 5.76
CA ALA A 96 1.29 -5.86 5.20
C ALA A 96 2.34 -4.97 4.54
N ILE A 97 3.62 -5.29 4.76
CA ILE A 97 4.76 -4.64 4.15
C ILE A 97 5.45 -5.65 3.25
N LEU A 98 5.67 -5.28 1.98
CA LEU A 98 6.51 -6.04 1.08
C LEU A 98 7.71 -5.19 0.66
N ASN A 99 8.86 -5.83 0.52
CA ASN A 99 10.10 -5.19 0.10
C ASN A 99 10.73 -5.92 -1.07
N GLY A 100 11.38 -5.16 -1.91
CA GLY A 100 12.09 -5.71 -3.05
C GLY A 100 12.84 -4.68 -3.85
N HIS A 101 12.88 -4.88 -5.15
CA HIS A 101 13.47 -3.95 -6.10
C HIS A 101 12.77 -4.05 -7.45
N VAL A 102 12.74 -2.92 -8.13
CA VAL A 102 12.15 -2.73 -9.45
C VAL A 102 13.10 -1.83 -10.25
N ASP A 103 13.50 -2.26 -11.43
CA ASP A 103 14.50 -1.55 -12.25
C ASP A 103 15.78 -1.21 -11.46
N GLY A 104 16.19 -2.11 -10.57
CA GLY A 104 17.38 -1.91 -9.71
C GLY A 104 17.21 -0.86 -8.61
N LYS A 105 16.03 -0.26 -8.43
CA LYS A 105 15.72 0.66 -7.34
C LYS A 105 15.02 -0.07 -6.20
N VAL A 106 15.19 0.45 -4.99
CA VAL A 106 14.43 -0.04 -3.81
C VAL A 106 12.95 0.11 -4.07
N PHE A 107 12.21 -0.96 -3.85
CA PHE A 107 10.76 -1.02 -3.94
C PHE A 107 10.18 -1.44 -2.60
N HIS A 108 9.23 -0.65 -2.10
CA HIS A 108 8.57 -0.83 -0.82
C HIS A 108 7.08 -0.66 -1.02
N THR A 109 6.29 -1.59 -0.49
CA THR A 109 4.83 -1.48 -0.56
C THR A 109 4.19 -1.65 0.80
N GLU A 110 3.07 -0.98 0.97
CA GLU A 110 2.22 -1.05 2.15
C GLU A 110 0.80 -1.34 1.73
N THR A 111 0.24 -2.46 2.19
CA THR A 111 -1.18 -2.76 2.05
C THR A 111 -1.85 -2.62 3.41
N THR A 112 -2.89 -1.81 3.50
CA THR A 112 -3.57 -1.52 4.77
C THR A 112 -5.07 -1.66 4.61
N LEU A 113 -5.71 -2.43 5.52
CA LEU A 113 -7.16 -2.48 5.60
C LEU A 113 -7.69 -1.14 6.10
N LEU A 114 -8.51 -0.47 5.28
CA LEU A 114 -9.11 0.80 5.64
C LEU A 114 -10.30 0.62 6.60
N PRO A 115 -10.56 1.61 7.46
CA PRO A 115 -11.58 1.50 8.49
C PRO A 115 -13.03 1.66 7.98
N PHE A 116 -13.24 1.74 6.69
CA PHE A 116 -14.56 1.92 6.09
C PHE A 116 -14.86 0.85 5.04
N GLN A 117 -16.14 0.65 4.78
CA GLN A 117 -16.67 -0.34 3.84
C GLN A 117 -17.51 0.40 2.79
N LYS A 118 -17.62 -0.19 1.59
CA LYS A 118 -18.50 0.31 0.54
C LYS A 118 -19.64 -0.68 0.27
N LEU A 119 -20.72 -0.20 -0.34
CA LEU A 119 -21.80 -1.02 -0.86
C LEU A 119 -21.77 -0.92 -2.39
N ILE A 120 -21.56 -2.04 -3.06
CA ILE A 120 -21.46 -2.11 -4.52
C ILE A 120 -22.73 -2.76 -5.08
N GLU A 121 -23.46 -2.02 -5.88
CA GLU A 121 -24.52 -2.57 -6.71
C GLU A 121 -23.91 -3.10 -8.00
N TRP A 122 -23.73 -4.42 -8.09
CA TRP A 122 -23.05 -5.05 -9.22
C TRP A 122 -23.99 -5.45 -10.36
N THR A 123 -25.29 -5.55 -10.09
CA THR A 123 -26.39 -5.68 -11.05
C THR A 123 -27.64 -5.04 -10.44
N PRO A 124 -28.60 -4.55 -11.25
CA PRO A 124 -29.76 -3.85 -10.73
C PRO A 124 -30.49 -4.59 -9.60
N GLY A 125 -30.57 -3.95 -8.45
CA GLY A 125 -31.21 -4.47 -7.25
C GLY A 125 -30.40 -5.47 -6.43
N GLN A 126 -29.18 -5.84 -6.80
CA GLN A 126 -28.31 -6.73 -6.03
C GLN A 126 -27.02 -6.04 -5.59
N CYS A 127 -26.77 -6.06 -4.28
CA CYS A 127 -25.64 -5.38 -3.69
C CYS A 127 -24.76 -6.31 -2.87
N VAL A 128 -23.47 -5.98 -2.86
CA VAL A 128 -22.48 -6.61 -1.99
C VAL A 128 -21.79 -5.54 -1.19
N ARG A 129 -21.72 -5.70 0.14
CA ARG A 129 -20.89 -4.88 1.01
C ARG A 129 -19.44 -5.39 0.92
N VAL A 130 -18.49 -4.49 0.72
CA VAL A 130 -17.09 -4.82 0.49
C VAL A 130 -16.17 -4.20 1.52
N LEU A 131 -15.08 -4.89 1.82
CA LEU A 131 -13.93 -4.32 2.50
C LEU A 131 -13.16 -3.42 1.54
N THR A 132 -12.54 -2.39 2.09
CA THR A 132 -11.70 -1.46 1.35
C THR A 132 -10.26 -1.65 1.82
N SER A 133 -9.37 -2.05 0.92
CA SER A 133 -7.95 -2.21 1.16
C SER A 133 -7.19 -1.16 0.37
N GLN A 134 -6.19 -0.54 0.99
CA GLN A 134 -5.34 0.44 0.34
C GLN A 134 -3.97 -0.18 0.08
N TYR A 135 -3.53 -0.15 -1.16
CA TYR A 135 -2.17 -0.47 -1.58
C TYR A 135 -1.43 0.82 -1.91
N MET A 136 -0.22 0.98 -1.39
CA MET A 136 0.69 2.08 -1.73
C MET A 136 2.05 1.51 -2.07
N ALA A 137 2.57 1.86 -3.24
CA ALA A 137 3.89 1.44 -3.72
C ALA A 137 4.84 2.62 -3.83
N PHE A 138 6.05 2.45 -3.29
CA PHE A 138 7.10 3.44 -3.29
C PHE A 138 8.32 2.93 -4.06
N LEU A 139 8.77 3.69 -5.05
CA LEU A 139 9.97 3.42 -5.81
C LEU A 139 11.05 4.46 -5.49
N GLY A 140 12.19 4.00 -4.97
CA GLY A 140 13.25 4.90 -4.55
C GLY A 140 12.81 5.93 -3.48
N GLY A 141 11.86 5.55 -2.62
CA GLY A 141 11.33 6.37 -1.53
C GLY A 141 10.31 7.43 -1.94
N ARG A 142 9.74 7.35 -3.15
CA ARG A 142 8.64 8.22 -3.62
C ARG A 142 7.43 7.38 -4.01
N LEU A 143 6.23 7.90 -3.71
CA LEU A 143 4.99 7.24 -4.10
C LEU A 143 4.94 7.12 -5.62
N GLN A 144 4.78 5.90 -6.09
CA GLN A 144 4.63 5.54 -7.50
C GLN A 144 3.21 5.15 -7.85
N GLU A 145 2.56 4.40 -6.98
CA GLU A 145 1.21 3.90 -7.21
C GLU A 145 0.42 3.89 -5.90
N LYS A 146 -0.87 4.17 -6.03
CA LYS A 146 -1.86 3.94 -5.00
C LYS A 146 -3.06 3.24 -5.63
N ALA A 147 -3.52 2.16 -5.01
CA ALA A 147 -4.79 1.52 -5.35
C ALA A 147 -5.70 1.42 -4.13
N ILE A 148 -6.99 1.50 -4.37
CA ILE A 148 -8.04 1.18 -3.39
C ILE A 148 -8.82 -0.01 -3.94
N ASP A 149 -8.66 -1.13 -3.29
CA ASP A 149 -9.20 -2.43 -3.68
C ASP A 149 -10.47 -2.76 -2.90
N LEU A 150 -11.43 -3.38 -3.55
CA LEU A 150 -12.75 -3.72 -3.00
C LEU A 150 -12.93 -5.23 -2.97
N TYR A 151 -12.93 -5.82 -1.76
CA TYR A 151 -13.00 -7.28 -1.58
C TYR A 151 -14.23 -7.72 -0.83
N ALA A 152 -14.76 -8.88 -1.23
CA ALA A 152 -15.82 -9.60 -0.53
C ALA A 152 -15.55 -11.11 -0.54
N GLN A 153 -16.05 -11.83 0.46
CA GLN A 153 -16.02 -13.29 0.47
C GLN A 153 -17.43 -13.84 0.34
N ASP A 154 -17.61 -14.82 -0.54
CA ASP A 154 -18.86 -15.54 -0.65
C ASP A 154 -19.02 -16.61 0.43
N ASP A 155 -20.21 -17.20 0.54
CA ASP A 155 -20.55 -18.18 1.57
C ASP A 155 -19.79 -19.51 1.42
N ASN A 156 -19.18 -19.77 0.26
CA ASN A 156 -18.29 -20.91 0.02
C ASN A 156 -16.83 -20.62 0.43
N GLY A 157 -16.50 -19.38 0.79
CA GLY A 157 -15.15 -18.98 1.21
C GLY A 157 -14.26 -18.49 0.07
N SER A 158 -14.75 -18.36 -1.14
CA SER A 158 -14.01 -17.73 -2.25
C SER A 158 -13.99 -16.21 -2.08
N VAL A 159 -12.86 -15.59 -2.35
CA VAL A 159 -12.70 -14.14 -2.29
C VAL A 159 -12.86 -13.53 -3.67
N TRP A 160 -13.70 -12.51 -3.72
CA TRP A 160 -14.06 -11.80 -4.93
C TRP A 160 -13.57 -10.36 -4.90
N TYR A 161 -13.13 -9.88 -6.05
CA TYR A 161 -12.66 -8.55 -6.31
C TYR A 161 -13.78 -7.77 -7.04
N LEU A 162 -14.24 -6.69 -6.43
CA LEU A 162 -15.38 -5.93 -6.92
C LEU A 162 -14.97 -4.57 -7.51
N GLY A 163 -13.70 -4.32 -7.62
CA GLY A 163 -13.16 -3.13 -8.25
C GLY A 163 -11.92 -2.60 -7.58
N GLU A 164 -11.28 -1.68 -8.28
CA GLU A 164 -10.15 -0.90 -7.79
C GLU A 164 -10.19 0.53 -8.32
N THR A 165 -9.56 1.43 -7.56
CA THR A 165 -9.29 2.79 -8.03
C THR A 165 -7.80 3.02 -7.98
N VAL A 166 -7.16 3.13 -9.14
CA VAL A 166 -5.72 3.25 -9.30
C VAL A 166 -5.31 4.69 -9.58
N SER A 167 -4.17 5.08 -9.07
CA SER A 167 -3.46 6.29 -9.50
C SER A 167 -1.96 6.01 -9.52
N ASP A 168 -1.36 6.16 -10.69
CA ASP A 168 0.10 6.14 -10.87
C ASP A 168 0.64 7.56 -10.79
N TYR A 169 1.79 7.73 -10.16
CA TYR A 169 2.41 9.02 -9.92
C TYR A 169 3.82 9.10 -10.51
N ALA A 170 4.13 10.27 -11.07
CA ALA A 170 5.51 10.64 -11.31
C ALA A 170 6.25 10.93 -9.98
N PRO A 171 7.60 10.87 -9.94
CA PRO A 171 8.37 11.19 -8.74
C PRO A 171 8.12 12.59 -8.15
N ASN A 172 7.54 13.50 -8.94
CA ASN A 172 7.13 14.84 -8.52
C ASN A 172 5.67 14.93 -8.06
N GLY A 173 4.99 13.79 -7.83
CA GLY A 173 3.63 13.70 -7.33
C GLY A 173 2.51 14.04 -8.32
N LEU A 174 2.83 14.23 -9.60
CA LEU A 174 1.80 14.39 -10.63
C LEU A 174 1.20 13.03 -11.00
N VAL A 175 -0.13 12.97 -11.13
CA VAL A 175 -0.80 11.77 -11.64
C VAL A 175 -0.41 11.56 -13.09
N LEU A 176 0.10 10.37 -13.39
CA LEU A 176 0.47 9.92 -14.74
C LEU A 176 -0.66 9.15 -15.41
N SER A 177 -1.35 8.28 -14.65
CA SER A 177 -2.37 7.38 -15.16
C SER A 177 -3.35 7.03 -14.05
N THR A 178 -4.58 6.72 -14.44
CA THR A 178 -5.60 6.06 -13.63
C THR A 178 -6.07 4.76 -14.31
N GLU A 179 -5.30 4.32 -15.31
CA GLU A 179 -5.57 3.08 -16.05
C GLU A 179 -5.65 1.88 -15.09
N GLY A 180 -6.56 0.94 -15.37
CA GLY A 180 -6.88 -0.19 -14.52
C GLY A 180 -7.89 0.13 -13.41
N THR A 181 -8.34 1.38 -13.29
CA THR A 181 -9.52 1.68 -12.46
C THR A 181 -10.76 1.02 -13.05
N TRP A 182 -11.51 0.30 -12.22
CA TRP A 182 -12.78 -0.33 -12.61
C TRP A 182 -13.65 -0.60 -11.38
N GLN A 183 -14.95 -0.78 -11.62
CA GLN A 183 -15.91 -1.19 -10.59
C GLN A 183 -16.91 -2.19 -11.15
N ALA A 184 -17.18 -3.24 -10.40
CA ALA A 184 -18.22 -4.21 -10.73
C ALA A 184 -19.58 -3.53 -10.89
N GLY A 185 -20.32 -3.92 -11.94
CA GLY A 185 -21.64 -3.35 -12.29
C GLY A 185 -21.57 -2.05 -13.11
N ILE A 186 -20.40 -1.42 -13.22
CA ILE A 186 -20.17 -0.24 -14.07
C ILE A 186 -19.35 -0.63 -15.30
N ASP A 187 -18.16 -1.17 -15.07
CA ASP A 187 -17.17 -1.45 -16.11
C ASP A 187 -17.19 -2.91 -16.56
N GLY A 188 -17.68 -3.81 -15.69
CA GLY A 188 -17.76 -5.24 -15.96
C GLY A 188 -18.28 -6.03 -14.77
N PRO A 189 -18.13 -7.37 -14.79
CA PRO A 189 -18.48 -8.22 -13.66
C PRO A 189 -17.45 -8.10 -12.52
N PHE A 190 -17.81 -8.56 -11.33
CA PHE A 190 -16.82 -8.87 -10.31
C PHE A 190 -15.98 -10.09 -10.71
N ALA A 191 -14.80 -10.24 -10.15
CA ALA A 191 -13.81 -11.24 -10.50
C ALA A 191 -13.36 -12.04 -9.26
N MET A 192 -12.95 -13.30 -9.42
CA MET A 192 -12.47 -14.12 -8.30
C MET A 192 -10.97 -13.93 -8.14
N ILE A 193 -10.54 -13.41 -6.98
CA ILE A 193 -9.10 -13.28 -6.70
C ILE A 193 -8.52 -14.53 -6.04
N MET A 194 -9.32 -15.25 -5.21
CA MET A 194 -8.85 -16.44 -4.52
C MET A 194 -9.97 -17.46 -4.36
N PRO A 195 -9.84 -18.68 -4.89
CA PRO A 195 -10.76 -19.79 -4.63
C PRO A 195 -10.76 -20.19 -3.14
N SER A 196 -11.85 -20.79 -2.66
CA SER A 196 -11.97 -21.25 -1.26
C SER A 196 -10.97 -22.35 -0.88
N ASP A 197 -10.73 -23.29 -1.80
CA ASP A 197 -9.82 -24.43 -1.65
C ASP A 197 -9.11 -24.70 -2.97
N PRO A 198 -8.07 -23.91 -3.33
CA PRO A 198 -7.41 -24.00 -4.62
C PRO A 198 -6.65 -25.32 -4.79
N GLN A 199 -6.90 -26.00 -5.92
CA GLN A 199 -6.22 -27.24 -6.31
C GLN A 199 -5.33 -27.02 -7.52
N VAL A 200 -4.33 -27.90 -7.72
CA VAL A 200 -3.47 -27.83 -8.92
C VAL A 200 -4.30 -27.96 -10.19
N GLY A 201 -4.17 -27.02 -11.09
CA GLY A 201 -4.93 -26.93 -12.34
C GLY A 201 -6.18 -26.04 -12.27
N ASP A 202 -6.60 -25.63 -11.09
CA ASP A 202 -7.68 -24.64 -10.94
C ASP A 202 -7.29 -23.31 -11.55
N VAL A 203 -8.25 -22.66 -12.19
CA VAL A 203 -8.07 -21.36 -12.83
C VAL A 203 -9.18 -20.42 -12.38
N ASN A 204 -8.83 -19.17 -12.14
CA ASN A 204 -9.74 -18.05 -11.91
C ASN A 204 -9.21 -16.80 -12.61
N ARG A 205 -10.11 -15.89 -12.96
CA ARG A 205 -9.72 -14.55 -13.40
C ARG A 205 -9.81 -13.62 -12.22
N ALA A 206 -8.65 -13.07 -11.83
CA ALA A 206 -8.55 -12.07 -10.78
C ALA A 206 -9.08 -10.71 -11.25
N GLU A 207 -9.01 -10.46 -12.55
CA GLU A 207 -9.60 -9.34 -13.27
C GLU A 207 -10.20 -9.86 -14.59
N ASN A 208 -11.37 -9.37 -14.99
CA ASN A 208 -12.09 -9.95 -16.11
C ASN A 208 -12.76 -8.89 -17.00
N ILE A 209 -12.03 -7.82 -17.30
CA ILE A 209 -12.49 -6.70 -18.14
C ILE A 209 -11.52 -6.51 -19.30
N PRO A 210 -11.70 -7.26 -20.43
CA PRO A 210 -10.82 -7.16 -21.59
C PRO A 210 -10.69 -5.72 -22.10
N GLY A 211 -9.46 -5.28 -22.33
CA GLY A 211 -9.15 -3.92 -22.78
C GLY A 211 -8.97 -2.88 -21.67
N ASN A 212 -9.29 -3.23 -20.42
CA ASN A 212 -9.02 -2.39 -19.24
C ASN A 212 -8.15 -3.14 -18.23
N SER A 213 -8.68 -4.21 -17.65
CA SER A 213 -7.96 -4.99 -16.63
C SER A 213 -8.32 -6.47 -16.82
N PHE A 214 -7.34 -7.28 -17.21
CA PHE A 214 -7.53 -8.70 -17.44
C PHE A 214 -6.36 -9.51 -16.91
N GLU A 215 -6.69 -10.45 -16.02
CA GLU A 215 -5.71 -11.32 -15.39
C GLU A 215 -6.30 -12.72 -15.16
N GLU A 216 -5.68 -13.75 -15.74
CA GLU A 216 -6.03 -15.14 -15.52
C GLU A 216 -4.96 -15.84 -14.70
N VAL A 217 -5.35 -16.47 -13.58
CA VAL A 217 -4.49 -17.08 -12.59
C VAL A 217 -4.69 -18.58 -12.59
N GLN A 218 -3.63 -19.36 -12.77
CA GLN A 218 -3.64 -20.81 -12.69
C GLN A 218 -2.83 -21.30 -11.50
N VAL A 219 -3.44 -22.11 -10.63
CA VAL A 219 -2.75 -22.78 -9.53
C VAL A 219 -1.84 -23.87 -10.07
N THR A 220 -0.53 -23.73 -9.90
CA THR A 220 0.46 -24.68 -10.40
C THR A 220 1.01 -25.61 -9.32
N LYS A 221 1.02 -25.17 -8.05
CA LYS A 221 1.47 -25.98 -6.91
C LYS A 221 0.67 -25.61 -5.66
N VAL A 222 0.40 -26.61 -4.82
CA VAL A 222 -0.22 -26.46 -3.50
C VAL A 222 0.66 -27.06 -2.41
N ASN A 223 0.32 -26.78 -1.14
CA ASN A 223 1.00 -27.32 0.04
C ASN A 223 2.51 -27.05 0.04
N ARG A 224 2.89 -25.84 -0.37
CA ARG A 224 4.31 -25.42 -0.40
C ARG A 224 4.71 -24.81 0.95
N THR A 225 5.98 -24.96 1.27
CA THR A 225 6.61 -24.28 2.41
C THR A 225 7.47 -23.14 1.89
N PHE A 226 7.28 -21.94 2.46
CA PHE A 226 8.05 -20.73 2.18
C PHE A 226 8.78 -20.25 3.44
N ASN A 227 9.85 -19.49 3.28
CA ASN A 227 10.49 -18.79 4.38
C ASN A 227 9.76 -17.45 4.61
N GLY A 228 9.03 -17.38 5.71
CA GLY A 228 8.30 -16.19 6.11
C GLY A 228 9.09 -15.25 7.02
N PRO A 229 8.48 -14.11 7.39
CA PRO A 229 9.09 -13.12 8.29
C PRO A 229 9.49 -13.69 9.65
N SER A 230 8.66 -14.60 10.19
CA SER A 230 8.84 -15.22 11.51
C SER A 230 9.20 -16.70 11.44
N GLY A 231 9.64 -17.22 10.27
CA GLY A 231 10.04 -18.61 10.08
C GLY A 231 9.32 -19.34 8.95
N PRO A 232 9.43 -20.67 8.85
CA PRO A 232 8.82 -21.44 7.77
C PRO A 232 7.28 -21.41 7.83
N LEU A 233 6.64 -21.21 6.68
CA LEU A 233 5.19 -21.16 6.48
C LEU A 233 4.78 -22.32 5.58
N SER A 234 3.90 -23.20 6.05
CA SER A 234 3.36 -24.33 5.28
C SER A 234 1.98 -24.03 4.71
N GLY A 235 1.55 -24.79 3.69
CA GLY A 235 0.23 -24.67 3.08
C GLY A 235 0.12 -23.57 2.02
N GLY A 236 1.25 -23.00 1.61
CA GLY A 236 1.24 -21.98 0.54
C GLY A 236 1.00 -22.57 -0.85
N ILE A 237 0.62 -21.71 -1.79
CA ILE A 237 0.41 -22.05 -3.20
C ILE A 237 1.32 -21.23 -4.10
N ILE A 238 1.59 -21.78 -5.29
CA ILE A 238 2.22 -21.07 -6.41
C ILE A 238 1.19 -21.01 -7.54
N ALA A 239 0.94 -19.82 -8.02
CA ALA A 239 0.08 -19.55 -9.17
C ALA A 239 0.88 -18.92 -10.31
N ARG A 240 0.53 -19.31 -11.54
CA ARG A 240 0.98 -18.64 -12.75
C ARG A 240 -0.10 -17.67 -13.19
N GLU A 241 0.30 -16.47 -13.57
CA GLU A 241 -0.60 -15.45 -14.06
C GLU A 241 -0.33 -15.11 -15.51
N ILE A 242 -1.41 -14.89 -16.24
CA ILE A 242 -1.44 -14.38 -17.62
C ILE A 242 -2.09 -13.01 -17.58
N HIS A 243 -1.40 -12.01 -18.10
CA HIS A 243 -1.86 -10.60 -18.12
C HIS A 243 -2.14 -10.16 -19.53
N GLN A 244 -2.97 -9.10 -19.65
CA GLN A 244 -3.23 -8.44 -20.91
C GLN A 244 -1.98 -7.85 -21.55
N ASP A 245 -1.17 -7.14 -20.77
CA ASP A 245 -0.09 -6.26 -21.26
C ASP A 245 1.30 -6.61 -20.72
N ALA A 246 1.46 -7.80 -20.11
CA ALA A 246 2.73 -8.22 -19.55
C ALA A 246 3.01 -9.70 -19.79
N PRO A 247 4.27 -10.12 -19.81
CA PRO A 247 4.62 -11.53 -19.85
C PRO A 247 4.03 -12.30 -18.66
N PRO A 248 3.77 -13.62 -18.81
CA PRO A 248 3.30 -14.43 -17.69
C PRO A 248 4.29 -14.39 -16.51
N SER A 249 3.77 -14.28 -15.30
CA SER A 249 4.54 -14.25 -14.08
C SER A 249 4.10 -15.31 -13.07
N ASN A 250 4.79 -15.40 -11.94
CA ASN A 250 4.40 -16.27 -10.85
C ASN A 250 4.13 -15.45 -9.59
N LYS A 251 3.01 -15.78 -8.93
CA LYS A 251 2.69 -15.31 -7.58
C LYS A 251 2.71 -16.45 -6.59
N LEU A 252 3.11 -16.13 -5.38
CA LEU A 252 3.04 -17.02 -4.24
C LEU A 252 2.03 -16.44 -3.25
N PHE A 253 1.19 -17.31 -2.70
CA PHE A 253 0.28 -16.95 -1.60
C PHE A 253 0.56 -17.84 -0.41
N ALA A 254 0.52 -17.27 0.78
CA ALA A 254 0.77 -18.00 2.02
C ALA A 254 -0.34 -17.78 3.04
N PRO A 255 -0.72 -18.83 3.81
CA PRO A 255 -1.74 -18.69 4.84
C PRO A 255 -1.39 -17.59 5.86
N GLY A 256 -2.35 -16.71 6.13
CA GLY A 256 -2.20 -15.59 7.06
C GLY A 256 -1.54 -14.34 6.48
N TYR A 257 -1.08 -14.39 5.21
CA TYR A 257 -0.35 -13.28 4.58
C TYR A 257 -0.99 -12.77 3.27
N GLY A 258 -1.81 -13.59 2.61
CA GLY A 258 -2.29 -13.25 1.27
C GLY A 258 -1.18 -13.40 0.23
N GLU A 259 -1.06 -12.45 -0.68
CA GLU A 259 0.05 -12.40 -1.63
C GLU A 259 1.37 -12.26 -0.88
N PHE A 260 2.24 -13.24 -1.12
CA PHE A 260 3.47 -13.40 -0.36
C PHE A 260 4.72 -13.03 -1.15
N LEU A 261 4.68 -13.25 -2.44
CA LEU A 261 5.75 -12.88 -3.36
C LEU A 261 5.21 -12.76 -4.77
N SER A 262 5.56 -11.67 -5.42
CA SER A 262 5.46 -11.47 -6.87
C SER A 262 6.84 -11.32 -7.49
N ARG A 263 7.05 -11.90 -8.66
CA ARG A 263 8.30 -11.80 -9.39
C ARG A 263 8.04 -11.68 -10.88
N ASP A 264 8.66 -10.68 -11.48
CA ASP A 264 8.73 -10.52 -12.93
C ASP A 264 10.20 -10.29 -13.36
N GLY A 265 10.77 -11.24 -14.09
CA GLY A 265 12.18 -11.20 -14.45
C GLY A 265 13.12 -11.06 -13.25
N HIS A 266 13.78 -9.91 -13.16
CA HIS A 266 14.66 -9.56 -12.05
C HIS A 266 13.95 -8.79 -10.93
N ASP A 267 12.77 -8.24 -11.21
CA ASP A 267 12.00 -7.48 -10.26
C ASP A 267 11.33 -8.38 -9.24
N ILE A 268 11.26 -7.92 -8.02
CA ILE A 268 10.72 -8.70 -6.91
C ILE A 268 10.00 -7.79 -5.92
N GLU A 269 8.83 -8.26 -5.50
CA GLU A 269 8.08 -7.75 -4.36
C GLU A 269 7.78 -8.93 -3.45
N ALA A 270 8.19 -8.87 -2.19
CA ALA A 270 8.05 -10.02 -1.30
C ALA A 270 7.78 -9.61 0.14
N MET A 271 6.93 -10.39 0.80
CA MET A 271 6.48 -10.20 2.17
C MET A 271 7.66 -9.97 3.11
N ALA A 272 7.66 -8.81 3.76
CA ALA A 272 8.63 -8.44 4.77
C ALA A 272 8.03 -8.55 6.18
N LEU A 273 6.76 -8.18 6.34
CA LEU A 273 6.05 -8.24 7.62
C LEU A 273 4.55 -8.11 7.39
N ALA A 274 3.74 -8.78 8.22
CA ALA A 274 2.30 -8.63 8.24
C ALA A 274 1.75 -8.54 9.67
N ALA A 275 0.83 -7.61 9.90
CA ALA A 275 0.17 -7.45 11.20
C ALA A 275 -1.34 -7.76 11.07
N PRO A 276 -1.90 -8.57 11.97
CA PRO A 276 -1.30 -9.09 13.21
C PRO A 276 -0.51 -10.40 13.08
N THR A 277 -0.38 -10.99 11.90
CA THR A 277 0.21 -12.33 11.69
C THR A 277 1.60 -12.48 12.34
N ASP A 278 2.45 -11.47 12.21
CA ASP A 278 3.81 -11.44 12.79
C ASP A 278 3.89 -10.66 14.11
N ALA A 279 2.73 -10.30 14.70
CA ALA A 279 2.71 -9.52 15.92
C ALA A 279 3.35 -10.28 17.09
N LEU A 280 4.13 -9.57 17.88
CA LEU A 280 4.73 -10.06 19.11
C LEU A 280 4.06 -9.40 20.31
N GLY A 281 3.94 -10.15 21.39
CA GLY A 281 3.48 -9.59 22.65
C GLY A 281 4.53 -8.68 23.30
N GLY A 282 4.08 -7.83 24.23
CA GLY A 282 4.95 -6.95 25.00
C GLY A 282 5.07 -5.54 24.43
N GLY A 283 5.98 -4.75 25.03
CA GLY A 283 6.26 -3.38 24.58
C GLY A 283 7.32 -3.33 23.49
N VAL A 284 7.45 -2.16 22.86
CA VAL A 284 8.53 -1.90 21.89
C VAL A 284 9.90 -2.13 22.56
N PRO A 285 10.78 -2.95 21.98
CA PRO A 285 12.14 -3.13 22.48
C PRO A 285 12.89 -1.79 22.61
N THR A 286 13.69 -1.69 23.67
CA THR A 286 14.44 -0.45 23.98
C THR A 286 15.33 -0.02 22.82
N GLU A 287 15.89 -0.97 22.10
CA GLU A 287 16.77 -0.75 20.94
C GLU A 287 16.01 -0.08 19.78
N LEU A 288 14.80 -0.53 19.47
CA LEU A 288 13.96 0.11 18.45
C LEU A 288 13.47 1.49 18.90
N ALA A 289 13.08 1.63 20.17
CA ALA A 289 12.74 2.94 20.74
C ALA A 289 13.94 3.91 20.71
N MET A 290 15.16 3.42 20.91
CA MET A 290 16.37 4.23 20.81
C MET A 290 16.60 4.78 19.40
N ILE A 291 16.27 3.99 18.36
CA ILE A 291 16.37 4.45 16.96
C ILE A 291 15.38 5.58 16.71
N SER A 292 14.09 5.39 17.01
CA SER A 292 13.08 6.41 16.79
C SER A 292 13.34 7.69 17.59
N ASN A 293 13.64 7.56 18.89
CA ASN A 293 13.95 8.71 19.75
C ASN A 293 15.24 9.41 19.30
N GLY A 294 16.22 8.69 18.76
CA GLY A 294 17.44 9.24 18.20
C GLY A 294 17.18 10.09 16.98
N ALA A 295 16.34 9.58 16.07
CA ALA A 295 15.90 10.30 14.87
C ALA A 295 15.18 11.61 15.24
N ASP A 296 14.27 11.57 16.23
CA ASP A 296 13.58 12.76 16.73
C ASP A 296 14.53 13.82 17.31
N ARG A 297 15.55 13.39 18.04
CA ARG A 297 16.57 14.32 18.57
C ARG A 297 17.38 14.97 17.47
N ILE A 298 17.75 14.23 16.44
CA ILE A 298 18.47 14.78 15.27
C ILE A 298 17.57 15.78 14.55
N TRP A 299 16.31 15.43 14.26
CA TRP A 299 15.35 16.31 13.62
C TRP A 299 15.10 17.61 14.41
N ALA A 300 14.99 17.54 15.73
CA ALA A 300 14.76 18.70 16.59
C ALA A 300 16.00 19.61 16.76
N SER A 301 17.19 19.15 16.36
CA SER A 301 18.44 19.90 16.48
C SER A 301 18.62 20.85 15.28
N PRO A 302 18.95 22.14 15.47
CA PRO A 302 19.20 23.07 14.35
C PRO A 302 20.40 22.70 13.47
N LEU A 303 21.31 21.84 13.94
CA LEU A 303 22.53 21.40 13.26
C LEU A 303 23.36 22.59 12.72
N SER A 304 23.54 23.63 13.52
CA SER A 304 24.17 24.89 13.14
C SER A 304 25.51 25.14 13.84
N THR A 305 25.80 24.42 14.94
CA THR A 305 27.04 24.56 15.69
C THR A 305 27.86 23.27 15.73
N PRO A 306 29.19 23.35 15.95
CA PRO A 306 30.04 22.15 16.09
C PRO A 306 29.54 21.17 17.15
N ASP A 307 29.07 21.67 18.30
CA ASP A 307 28.56 20.82 19.39
C ASP A 307 27.28 20.07 18.99
N GLN A 308 26.37 20.73 18.26
CA GLN A 308 25.15 20.08 17.73
C GLN A 308 25.49 18.98 16.72
N TRP A 309 26.47 19.21 15.85
CA TRP A 309 26.97 18.19 14.94
C TRP A 309 27.60 17.01 15.67
N THR A 310 28.44 17.29 16.69
CA THR A 310 29.03 16.24 17.52
C THR A 310 27.91 15.42 18.21
N ALA A 311 26.89 16.07 18.75
CA ALA A 311 25.77 15.41 19.39
C ALA A 311 24.96 14.55 18.39
N ALA A 312 24.74 15.06 17.16
CA ALA A 312 24.04 14.30 16.11
C ALA A 312 24.85 13.06 15.68
N GLN A 313 26.17 13.19 15.48
CA GLN A 313 27.06 12.07 15.15
C GLN A 313 27.04 10.98 16.24
N HIS A 314 27.14 11.36 17.50
CA HIS A 314 27.05 10.43 18.63
C HIS A 314 25.67 9.78 18.70
N THR A 315 24.60 10.52 18.37
CA THR A 315 23.24 9.98 18.36
C THR A 315 23.07 8.97 17.23
N ALA A 316 23.50 9.29 16.01
CA ALA A 316 23.46 8.38 14.88
C ALA A 316 24.26 7.09 15.15
N GLN A 317 25.46 7.20 15.76
CA GLN A 317 26.24 6.03 16.13
C GLN A 317 25.51 5.15 17.16
N ARG A 318 24.94 5.74 18.21
CA ARG A 318 24.14 4.97 19.19
C ARG A 318 22.92 4.29 18.58
N MET A 319 22.27 4.91 17.59
CA MET A 319 21.18 4.28 16.85
C MET A 319 21.66 3.03 16.10
N LEU A 320 22.82 3.14 15.43
CA LEU A 320 23.44 2.00 14.76
C LEU A 320 23.85 0.90 15.74
N ASP A 321 24.45 1.26 16.88
CA ASP A 321 24.86 0.29 17.92
C ASP A 321 23.63 -0.43 18.51
N SER A 322 22.51 0.28 18.71
CA SER A 322 21.24 -0.29 19.15
C SER A 322 20.69 -1.28 18.12
N TRP A 323 20.75 -0.94 16.84
CA TRP A 323 20.38 -1.85 15.77
C TRP A 323 21.22 -3.13 15.75
N LEU A 324 22.56 -2.97 15.85
CA LEU A 324 23.48 -4.11 15.88
C LEU A 324 23.22 -5.07 17.05
N ALA A 325 22.74 -4.56 18.17
CA ALA A 325 22.28 -5.37 19.28
C ALA A 325 20.94 -6.05 18.99
N PHE A 326 19.95 -5.30 18.48
CA PHE A 326 18.61 -5.80 18.18
C PHE A 326 18.59 -6.88 17.10
N ARG A 327 19.36 -6.71 16.02
CA ARG A 327 19.38 -7.61 14.87
C ARG A 327 19.87 -9.03 15.16
N THR A 328 20.47 -9.26 16.34
CA THR A 328 20.89 -10.61 16.76
C THR A 328 19.72 -11.49 17.21
N GLY A 329 18.54 -10.91 17.40
CA GLY A 329 17.31 -11.58 17.78
C GLY A 329 16.46 -12.01 16.56
N ASP A 330 15.16 -12.21 16.80
CA ASP A 330 14.18 -12.56 15.78
C ASP A 330 13.76 -11.31 14.97
N VAL A 331 14.44 -11.08 13.86
CA VAL A 331 14.18 -9.95 12.95
C VAL A 331 13.74 -10.47 11.60
N PRO A 332 12.63 -9.99 11.04
CA PRO A 332 12.19 -10.36 9.69
C PRO A 332 13.30 -10.12 8.65
N PRO A 333 13.73 -11.14 7.91
CA PRO A 333 14.94 -11.06 7.08
C PRO A 333 14.92 -9.93 6.05
N ARG A 334 13.72 -9.59 5.52
CA ARG A 334 13.57 -8.54 4.51
C ARG A 334 13.54 -7.11 5.06
N LEU A 335 13.51 -6.95 6.39
CA LEU A 335 13.65 -5.66 7.07
C LEU A 335 15.08 -5.39 7.54
N VAL A 336 15.97 -6.40 7.54
CA VAL A 336 17.36 -6.25 7.99
C VAL A 336 18.11 -5.24 7.13
N LYS A 337 18.23 -5.51 5.83
CA LYS A 337 19.01 -4.66 4.93
C LYS A 337 18.48 -3.23 4.80
N PRO A 338 17.17 -2.96 4.63
CA PRO A 338 16.66 -1.60 4.61
C PRO A 338 17.00 -0.80 5.87
N THR A 339 16.89 -1.44 7.05
CA THR A 339 17.21 -0.79 8.33
C THR A 339 18.71 -0.51 8.46
N GLU A 340 19.56 -1.45 8.05
CA GLU A 340 21.02 -1.25 8.04
C GLU A 340 21.43 -0.13 7.10
N ASP A 341 20.90 -0.11 5.88
CA ASP A 341 21.22 0.90 4.88
C ASP A 341 20.80 2.30 5.38
N ALA A 342 19.61 2.43 5.98
CA ALA A 342 19.13 3.70 6.53
C ALA A 342 20.02 4.22 7.66
N LEU A 343 20.42 3.37 8.61
CA LEU A 343 21.26 3.74 9.74
C LEU A 343 22.70 4.05 9.32
N HIS A 344 23.28 3.27 8.42
CA HIS A 344 24.61 3.57 7.87
C HIS A 344 24.61 4.89 7.10
N ASN A 345 23.57 5.14 6.29
CA ASN A 345 23.43 6.42 5.60
C ASN A 345 23.34 7.57 6.61
N LEU A 346 22.55 7.44 7.69
CA LEU A 346 22.46 8.47 8.73
C LEU A 346 23.81 8.78 9.35
N VAL A 347 24.61 7.77 9.70
CA VAL A 347 25.96 7.95 10.25
C VAL A 347 26.84 8.71 9.26
N LEU A 348 26.82 8.35 7.97
CA LEU A 348 27.59 9.02 6.92
C LEU A 348 27.16 10.48 6.73
N GLN A 349 25.85 10.76 6.69
CA GLN A 349 25.37 12.12 6.48
C GLN A 349 25.65 13.03 7.69
N ALA A 350 25.51 12.52 8.92
CA ALA A 350 25.89 13.25 10.12
C ALA A 350 27.40 13.55 10.14
N ALA A 351 28.25 12.62 9.69
CA ALA A 351 29.70 12.83 9.57
C ALA A 351 30.06 13.87 8.52
N SER A 352 29.34 13.91 7.39
CA SER A 352 29.54 14.89 6.33
C SER A 352 29.08 16.31 6.70
N ARG A 353 28.29 16.45 7.78
CA ARG A 353 27.67 17.70 8.23
C ARG A 353 26.78 18.36 7.17
N ASP A 354 26.16 17.55 6.31
CA ASP A 354 25.13 18.01 5.40
C ASP A 354 23.78 17.97 6.13
N ARG A 355 23.23 19.14 6.44
CA ARG A 355 22.03 19.26 7.26
C ARG A 355 20.80 18.62 6.61
N ALA A 356 20.55 18.93 5.33
CA ALA A 356 19.40 18.42 4.63
C ALA A 356 19.43 16.89 4.50
N LYS A 357 20.59 16.35 4.11
CA LYS A 357 20.78 14.91 4.01
C LYS A 357 20.74 14.20 5.36
N THR A 358 21.22 14.85 6.43
CA THR A 358 21.15 14.28 7.80
C THR A 358 19.70 14.20 8.27
N TYR A 359 18.87 15.22 8.00
CA TYR A 359 17.45 15.18 8.31
C TYR A 359 16.72 14.11 7.48
N ALA A 360 16.96 14.05 6.18
CA ALA A 360 16.37 13.01 5.32
C ALA A 360 16.73 11.61 5.82
N ALA A 361 18.01 11.35 6.12
CA ALA A 361 18.47 10.07 6.65
C ALA A 361 17.88 9.75 8.03
N SER A 362 17.62 10.76 8.87
CA SER A 362 16.96 10.55 10.17
C SER A 362 15.50 10.14 10.01
N ILE A 363 14.79 10.71 9.03
CA ILE A 363 13.43 10.29 8.65
C ILE A 363 13.43 8.83 8.18
N ASP A 364 14.36 8.47 7.28
CA ASP A 364 14.47 7.11 6.75
C ASP A 364 14.78 6.08 7.84
N ALA A 365 15.67 6.40 8.77
CA ALA A 365 15.99 5.53 9.91
C ALA A 365 14.79 5.36 10.87
N SER A 366 14.03 6.42 11.11
CA SER A 366 12.78 6.35 11.89
C SER A 366 11.74 5.50 11.19
N TYR A 367 11.58 5.65 9.86
CA TYR A 367 10.63 4.86 9.06
C TYR A 367 10.96 3.37 9.15
N ALA A 368 12.21 2.97 8.92
CA ALA A 368 12.65 1.59 9.01
C ALA A 368 12.45 0.99 10.43
N SER A 369 12.69 1.79 11.48
CA SER A 369 12.39 1.36 12.85
C SER A 369 10.88 1.18 13.08
N ASN A 370 10.04 2.02 12.49
CA ASN A 370 8.60 1.94 12.59
C ASN A 370 8.03 0.67 11.92
N ASP A 371 8.58 0.27 10.78
CA ASP A 371 8.21 -0.99 10.14
C ASP A 371 8.43 -2.18 11.08
N LEU A 372 9.55 -2.21 11.78
CA LEU A 372 9.83 -3.24 12.79
C LEU A 372 8.92 -3.12 14.03
N GLN A 373 8.55 -1.90 14.42
CA GLN A 373 7.65 -1.66 15.56
C GLN A 373 6.20 -2.08 15.28
N LEU A 374 5.82 -2.32 14.02
CA LEU A 374 4.51 -2.89 13.66
C LEU A 374 4.25 -4.24 14.34
N ARG A 375 5.30 -4.97 14.75
CA ARG A 375 5.18 -6.20 15.56
C ARG A 375 4.74 -5.98 17.00
N TYR A 376 4.81 -4.75 17.52
CA TYR A 376 4.64 -4.42 18.95
C TYR A 376 3.57 -3.35 19.20
N ARG A 377 3.13 -2.64 18.17
CA ARG A 377 2.21 -1.50 18.29
C ARG A 377 1.00 -1.67 17.36
N PRO A 378 -0.16 -1.10 17.73
CA PRO A 378 -1.30 -1.03 16.81
C PRO A 378 -0.94 -0.34 15.49
N VAL A 379 -1.48 -0.86 14.38
CA VAL A 379 -1.26 -0.33 13.03
C VAL A 379 -1.54 1.18 12.96
N THR A 380 -2.65 1.63 13.56
CA THR A 380 -3.03 3.07 13.57
C THR A 380 -1.97 3.96 14.23
N LYS A 381 -1.29 3.47 15.27
CA LYS A 381 -0.19 4.21 15.90
C LYS A 381 1.05 4.28 14.99
N ILE A 382 1.33 3.21 14.27
CA ILE A 382 2.42 3.20 13.28
C ILE A 382 2.10 4.16 12.12
N ASP A 383 0.88 4.13 11.59
CA ASP A 383 0.47 5.01 10.51
C ASP A 383 0.42 6.50 10.94
N THR A 384 0.08 6.79 12.22
CA THR A 384 0.19 8.16 12.75
C THR A 384 1.64 8.66 12.74
N VAL A 385 2.61 7.79 13.11
CA VAL A 385 4.04 8.14 13.02
C VAL A 385 4.49 8.26 11.56
N ARG A 386 4.04 7.37 10.66
CA ARG A 386 4.33 7.48 9.22
C ARG A 386 3.81 8.80 8.66
N PHE A 387 2.59 9.21 9.03
CA PHE A 387 2.04 10.51 8.66
C PHE A 387 2.97 11.65 9.11
N GLU A 388 3.41 11.66 10.38
CA GLU A 388 4.36 12.67 10.87
C GLU A 388 5.67 12.68 10.08
N LEU A 389 6.23 11.52 9.76
CA LEU A 389 7.47 11.42 8.99
C LEU A 389 7.32 11.99 7.57
N TRP A 390 6.17 11.79 6.92
CA TRP A 390 5.87 12.40 5.64
C TRP A 390 5.65 13.92 5.73
N VAL A 391 5.08 14.43 6.82
CA VAL A 391 5.01 15.88 7.08
C VAL A 391 6.42 16.48 7.23
N ARG A 392 7.34 15.80 7.93
CA ARG A 392 8.74 16.24 8.05
C ARG A 392 9.44 16.24 6.69
N ARG A 393 9.15 15.24 5.83
CA ARG A 393 9.70 15.18 4.48
C ARG A 393 9.20 16.33 3.63
N ALA A 394 7.90 16.63 3.66
CA ALA A 394 7.32 17.81 2.98
C ALA A 394 7.94 19.12 3.46
N LEU A 395 8.15 19.28 4.79
CA LEU A 395 8.84 20.45 5.35
C LEU A 395 10.29 20.55 4.87
N LEU A 396 11.02 19.44 4.82
CA LEU A 396 12.38 19.40 4.31
C LEU A 396 12.42 19.78 2.82
N ASP A 397 11.59 19.16 2.00
CA ASP A 397 11.52 19.42 0.57
C ASP A 397 11.12 20.88 0.27
N ALA A 398 10.23 21.47 1.07
CA ALA A 398 9.85 22.88 0.96
C ALA A 398 11.04 23.82 1.30
N THR A 399 11.83 23.49 2.32
CA THR A 399 12.98 24.29 2.72
C THR A 399 14.17 24.17 1.76
N GLU A 400 14.30 23.02 1.09
CA GLU A 400 15.34 22.77 0.08
C GLU A 400 14.91 23.22 -1.35
N GLY A 401 13.71 23.77 -1.52
CA GLY A 401 13.26 24.31 -2.81
C GLY A 401 12.69 23.28 -3.77
N SER A 402 12.32 22.09 -3.30
CA SER A 402 11.83 20.96 -4.10
C SER A 402 10.31 20.94 -4.20
N LEU A 403 9.72 21.74 -5.10
CA LEU A 403 8.26 21.76 -5.29
C LEU A 403 7.68 20.39 -5.66
N GLY A 404 8.39 19.64 -6.53
CA GLY A 404 7.97 18.29 -6.91
C GLY A 404 8.01 17.32 -5.72
N GLY A 405 9.00 17.46 -4.83
CA GLY A 405 9.09 16.69 -3.61
C GLY A 405 7.92 16.97 -2.68
N VAL A 406 7.65 18.25 -2.37
CA VAL A 406 6.51 18.63 -1.52
C VAL A 406 5.19 18.09 -2.07
N ARG A 407 5.00 18.16 -3.40
CA ARG A 407 3.78 17.62 -4.03
C ARG A 407 3.65 16.12 -3.82
N SER A 408 4.71 15.37 -4.04
CA SER A 408 4.72 13.92 -3.83
C SER A 408 4.42 13.56 -2.37
N ASP A 409 5.01 14.29 -1.43
CA ASP A 409 4.80 14.10 0.00
C ASP A 409 3.36 14.44 0.41
N THR A 410 2.79 15.53 -0.13
CA THR A 410 1.39 15.94 0.12
C THR A 410 0.42 14.87 -0.34
N VAL A 411 0.58 14.34 -1.55
CA VAL A 411 -0.24 13.24 -2.06
C VAL A 411 -0.13 12.01 -1.16
N THR A 412 1.07 11.69 -0.67
CA THR A 412 1.26 10.58 0.26
C THR A 412 0.50 10.80 1.57
N LEU A 413 0.53 12.03 2.11
CA LEU A 413 -0.21 12.41 3.33
C LEU A 413 -1.73 12.24 3.15
N GLU A 414 -2.29 12.62 2.01
CA GLU A 414 -3.72 12.46 1.70
C GLU A 414 -4.15 10.98 1.83
N TRP A 415 -3.30 10.05 1.40
CA TRP A 415 -3.61 8.62 1.45
C TRP A 415 -3.37 7.98 2.82
N ILE A 416 -2.32 8.38 3.55
CA ILE A 416 -2.09 7.87 4.92
C ILE A 416 -3.15 8.40 5.88
N ARG A 417 -3.67 9.59 5.66
CA ARG A 417 -4.78 10.17 6.42
C ARG A 417 -5.99 9.22 6.50
N ASP A 418 -6.33 8.53 5.42
CA ASP A 418 -7.46 7.59 5.40
C ASP A 418 -7.27 6.41 6.35
N ARG A 419 -6.04 5.97 6.59
CA ARG A 419 -5.70 4.88 7.51
C ARG A 419 -5.92 5.26 8.97
N ILE A 420 -5.72 6.52 9.32
CA ILE A 420 -5.78 7.04 10.69
C ILE A 420 -7.10 7.76 11.03
N ALA A 421 -7.97 7.97 10.06
CA ALA A 421 -9.20 8.75 10.20
C ALA A 421 -10.07 8.32 11.39
N ASN A 422 -10.30 7.01 11.57
CA ASN A 422 -11.15 6.50 12.65
C ASN A 422 -10.45 6.43 14.02
N SER A 423 -9.17 6.76 14.11
CA SER A 423 -8.44 6.83 15.37
C SER A 423 -8.46 8.22 16.01
N MET A 424 -9.10 9.18 15.35
CA MET A 424 -9.20 10.58 15.78
C MET A 424 -10.65 10.96 16.10
N ASP A 425 -10.82 11.93 16.97
CA ASP A 425 -12.13 12.58 17.13
C ASP A 425 -12.44 13.44 15.91
N PRO A 426 -13.73 13.72 15.64
CA PRO A 426 -14.12 14.44 14.43
C PRO A 426 -13.54 15.88 14.31
N VAL A 427 -13.26 16.54 15.43
CA VAL A 427 -12.71 17.91 15.41
C VAL A 427 -11.26 17.87 14.98
N THR A 428 -10.49 16.97 15.57
CA THR A 428 -9.09 16.75 15.20
C THR A 428 -8.97 16.31 13.74
N LEU A 429 -9.84 15.42 13.26
CA LEU A 429 -9.82 14.96 11.87
C LEU A 429 -10.10 16.12 10.90
N VAL A 430 -11.10 16.97 11.17
CA VAL A 430 -11.39 18.15 10.33
C VAL A 430 -10.23 19.14 10.32
N SER A 431 -9.54 19.33 11.46
CA SER A 431 -8.35 20.19 11.52
C SER A 431 -7.23 19.63 10.65
N LEU A 432 -6.96 18.34 10.76
CA LEU A 432 -5.95 17.63 9.96
C LEU A 432 -6.26 17.75 8.46
N ASP A 433 -7.51 17.50 8.07
CA ASP A 433 -7.97 17.62 6.68
C ASP A 433 -7.79 19.03 6.13
N THR A 434 -8.08 20.03 6.95
CA THR A 434 -7.88 21.43 6.57
C THR A 434 -6.41 21.74 6.35
N SER A 435 -5.54 21.30 7.25
CA SER A 435 -4.10 21.54 7.15
C SER A 435 -3.48 20.83 5.93
N VAL A 436 -3.91 19.60 5.62
CA VAL A 436 -3.46 18.87 4.42
C VAL A 436 -3.94 19.57 3.15
N ALA A 437 -5.20 20.02 3.12
CA ALA A 437 -5.74 20.78 1.98
C ALA A 437 -5.01 22.11 1.76
N GLU A 438 -4.70 22.85 2.83
CA GLU A 438 -3.90 24.10 2.76
C GLU A 438 -2.49 23.83 2.21
N LEU A 439 -1.87 22.72 2.61
CA LEU A 439 -0.58 22.30 2.04
C LEU A 439 -0.71 22.04 0.54
N GLY A 440 -1.78 21.34 0.11
CA GLY A 440 -2.11 21.11 -1.30
C GLY A 440 -2.29 22.41 -2.09
N VAL A 441 -2.97 23.43 -1.53
CA VAL A 441 -3.14 24.76 -2.14
C VAL A 441 -1.78 25.43 -2.31
N ALA A 442 -0.96 25.48 -1.26
CA ALA A 442 0.38 26.09 -1.33
C ALA A 442 1.27 25.43 -2.39
N VAL A 443 1.18 24.11 -2.53
CA VAL A 443 1.87 23.32 -3.58
C VAL A 443 1.31 23.68 -4.97
N GLY A 444 0.00 23.79 -5.12
CA GLY A 444 -0.67 24.18 -6.38
C GLY A 444 -0.23 25.57 -6.86
N ASP A 445 -0.10 26.51 -5.93
CA ASP A 445 0.36 27.89 -6.20
C ASP A 445 1.87 28.00 -6.38
N GLY A 446 2.64 26.91 -6.11
CA GLY A 446 4.11 26.91 -6.14
C GLY A 446 4.74 27.71 -4.99
N ASP A 447 3.99 28.01 -3.94
CA ASP A 447 4.46 28.76 -2.77
C ASP A 447 5.11 27.86 -1.73
N LEU A 448 6.39 27.56 -1.93
CA LEU A 448 7.18 26.73 -1.01
C LEU A 448 7.30 27.36 0.39
N LYS A 449 7.20 28.68 0.51
CA LYS A 449 7.26 29.34 1.82
C LYS A 449 5.96 29.08 2.60
N ALA A 450 4.81 29.22 1.96
CA ALA A 450 3.52 28.84 2.54
C ALA A 450 3.49 27.36 2.89
N ALA A 451 3.95 26.48 1.97
CA ALA A 451 4.03 25.05 2.20
C ALA A 451 4.88 24.71 3.44
N ALA A 452 6.04 25.34 3.62
CA ALA A 452 6.87 25.15 4.81
C ALA A 452 6.20 25.61 6.11
N VAL A 453 5.43 26.69 6.07
CA VAL A 453 4.66 27.18 7.23
C VAL A 453 3.56 26.20 7.61
N THR A 454 2.78 25.76 6.63
CA THR A 454 1.68 24.79 6.83
C THR A 454 2.22 23.43 7.30
N ALA A 455 3.30 22.93 6.70
CA ALA A 455 3.91 21.67 7.12
C ALA A 455 4.42 21.72 8.59
N ARG A 456 4.97 22.85 9.05
CA ARG A 456 5.37 23.02 10.47
C ARG A 456 4.16 23.04 11.42
N ALA A 457 3.08 23.67 11.02
CA ALA A 457 1.84 23.67 11.81
C ALA A 457 1.27 22.26 11.91
N LEU A 458 1.22 21.53 10.79
CA LEU A 458 0.77 20.15 10.70
C LEU A 458 1.65 19.19 11.51
N GLU A 459 2.99 19.37 11.48
CA GLU A 459 3.90 18.59 12.35
C GLU A 459 3.58 18.77 13.83
N LYS A 460 3.34 20.00 14.24
CA LYS A 460 2.99 20.30 15.64
C LYS A 460 1.66 19.65 16.03
N GLU A 461 0.67 19.70 15.15
CA GLU A 461 -0.65 19.12 15.36
C GLU A 461 -0.57 17.60 15.52
N ILE A 462 0.03 16.89 14.55
CA ILE A 462 0.12 15.42 14.57
C ILE A 462 0.96 14.91 15.75
N ARG A 463 2.00 15.62 16.16
CA ARG A 463 2.79 15.28 17.35
C ARG A 463 1.99 15.36 18.65
N GLY A 464 0.94 16.14 18.69
CA GLY A 464 0.02 16.18 19.82
C GLY A 464 -0.82 14.91 19.99
N LEU A 465 -0.84 14.01 18.96
CA LEU A 465 -1.59 12.76 18.94
C LEU A 465 -0.74 11.52 19.20
N LEU A 466 0.59 11.64 19.18
CA LEU A 466 1.56 10.56 19.41
C LEU A 466 1.86 10.37 20.89
#